data_9e1f32dfe1be04e9741f9106772cb856
#
_entry.id   9e1f32dfe1be04e9741f9106772cb856
#
_cell.length_a   1.000
_cell.length_b   1.000
_cell.length_c   1.000
_cell.angle_alpha   90.00
_cell.angle_beta   90.00
_cell.angle_gamma   90.00
#
_symmetry.space_group_name_H-M   'P 1'
#
loop_
_entity.id
_entity.type
_entity.pdbx_description
1 polymer ?
#
loop_
_entity_poly.entity_id
_entity_poly.type
_entity_poly.pdbx_seq_one_letter_code
_entity_poly.pdbx_strand_id
1 'polypeptide(L)'
;ADAKTAPSPQASEVLVGIYLNDVQAIDLKLHNYMVDFYIWYRWKNPEIDPSKTMEFVNHSESWGSMLTPASEEPQKLPDGSLYQVVHVQGKMSKKMDLHDYPFDKQILRIVVEDAASNASAMKYVVDKVSANSELKLPGFLYHQPTLTATEYTHQTTFGDPRSQTASTYSRVTLDLPIERPHVNAFMKNILPIFLAVICC
;
A
#
# COMPACT_ATOMS: atom_id res chain seq x y z
N ALA A 1 25.65 -35.76 -25.28
CA ALA A 1 24.97 -35.92 -24.01
C ALA A 1 24.42 -34.53 -23.64
N ASP A 2 23.15 -34.33 -24.01
CA ASP A 2 22.45 -33.05 -23.74
C ASP A 2 22.17 -32.94 -22.23
N ALA A 3 22.83 -32.02 -21.59
CA ALA A 3 22.52 -31.64 -20.21
C ALA A 3 21.14 -30.97 -20.22
N LYS A 4 20.11 -31.73 -19.82
CA LYS A 4 18.77 -31.24 -19.58
C LYS A 4 18.86 -30.24 -18.43
N THR A 5 18.90 -28.93 -18.77
CA THR A 5 18.84 -27.85 -17.79
C THR A 5 17.56 -28.02 -16.99
N ALA A 6 17.68 -28.27 -15.69
CA ALA A 6 16.54 -28.34 -14.80
C ALA A 6 15.83 -26.96 -14.86
N PRO A 7 14.50 -26.93 -14.94
CA PRO A 7 13.77 -25.66 -14.92
C PRO A 7 14.14 -24.93 -13.63
N SER A 8 14.52 -23.66 -13.74
CA SER A 8 14.71 -22.80 -12.58
C SER A 8 13.42 -22.81 -11.75
N PRO A 9 13.48 -22.90 -10.41
CA PRO A 9 12.30 -22.90 -9.58
C PRO A 9 11.47 -21.65 -9.90
N GLN A 10 10.25 -21.85 -10.37
CA GLN A 10 9.33 -20.76 -10.68
C GLN A 10 8.93 -20.09 -9.37
N ALA A 11 8.98 -18.76 -9.32
CA ALA A 11 8.57 -18.00 -8.15
C ALA A 11 7.14 -18.36 -7.72
N SER A 12 6.92 -18.49 -6.41
CA SER A 12 5.60 -18.76 -5.85
C SER A 12 4.68 -17.57 -6.07
N GLU A 13 3.57 -17.75 -6.78
CA GLU A 13 2.57 -16.71 -6.96
C GLU A 13 1.71 -16.54 -5.70
N VAL A 14 1.55 -15.29 -5.27
CA VAL A 14 0.70 -14.88 -4.15
C VAL A 14 -0.33 -13.88 -4.64
N LEU A 15 -1.59 -14.31 -4.72
CA LEU A 15 -2.70 -13.41 -5.00
C LEU A 15 -2.90 -12.50 -3.79
N VAL A 16 -2.97 -11.20 -4.03
CA VAL A 16 -3.13 -10.18 -2.99
C VAL A 16 -4.25 -9.22 -3.34
N GLY A 17 -5.09 -8.90 -2.37
CA GLY A 17 -6.12 -7.90 -2.52
C GLY A 17 -6.26 -7.03 -1.28
N ILE A 18 -6.86 -5.85 -1.46
CA ILE A 18 -7.04 -4.88 -0.38
C ILE A 18 -8.49 -4.36 -0.39
N TYR A 19 -9.06 -4.29 0.81
CA TYR A 19 -10.29 -3.56 1.10
C TYR A 19 -9.96 -2.38 2.01
N LEU A 20 -10.03 -1.16 1.47
CA LEU A 20 -9.81 0.06 2.23
C LEU A 20 -11.06 0.38 3.04
N ASN A 21 -10.97 0.28 4.35
CA ASN A 21 -12.08 0.52 5.28
C ASN A 21 -12.22 2.01 5.60
N ASP A 22 -11.13 2.68 6.00
CA ASP A 22 -11.14 4.09 6.36
C ASP A 22 -9.78 4.77 6.12
N VAL A 23 -9.80 6.10 5.98
CA VAL A 23 -8.62 6.96 5.97
C VAL A 23 -8.88 8.16 6.87
N GLN A 24 -8.00 8.38 7.82
CA GLN A 24 -8.15 9.41 8.84
C GLN A 24 -6.89 10.27 8.94
N ALA A 25 -7.03 11.41 9.62
CA ALA A 25 -5.92 12.26 10.03
C ALA A 25 -4.91 12.58 8.90
N ILE A 26 -5.42 13.01 7.73
CA ILE A 26 -4.55 13.43 6.63
C ILE A 26 -3.85 14.71 7.03
N ASP A 27 -2.53 14.63 7.26
CA ASP A 27 -1.68 15.79 7.57
C ASP A 27 -0.75 16.10 6.39
N LEU A 28 -1.09 17.15 5.65
CA LEU A 28 -0.32 17.57 4.47
C LEU A 28 1.04 18.17 4.85
N LYS A 29 1.19 18.75 6.06
CA LYS A 29 2.44 19.35 6.50
C LYS A 29 3.44 18.29 6.93
N LEU A 30 2.97 17.27 7.63
CA LEU A 30 3.77 16.14 8.07
C LEU A 30 3.87 15.03 7.02
N HIS A 31 3.17 15.18 5.90
CA HIS A 31 3.16 14.22 4.79
C HIS A 31 2.73 12.81 5.22
N ASN A 32 1.78 12.70 6.14
CA ASN A 32 1.30 11.43 6.66
C ASN A 32 -0.23 11.38 6.78
N TYR A 33 -0.74 10.17 6.95
CA TYR A 33 -2.16 9.87 7.11
C TYR A 33 -2.35 8.51 7.80
N MET A 34 -3.45 8.37 8.53
CA MET A 34 -3.86 7.10 9.14
C MET A 34 -4.71 6.32 8.16
N VAL A 35 -4.47 5.02 8.05
CA VAL A 35 -5.25 4.10 7.23
C VAL A 35 -5.74 2.91 8.05
N ASP A 36 -6.94 2.47 7.70
CA ASP A 36 -7.57 1.27 8.21
C ASP A 36 -8.01 0.44 7.00
N PHE A 37 -7.47 -0.78 6.86
CA PHE A 37 -7.77 -1.63 5.71
C PHE A 37 -7.57 -3.10 6.03
N TYR A 38 -8.19 -3.95 5.21
CA TYR A 38 -7.96 -5.38 5.20
C TYR A 38 -7.11 -5.73 3.99
N ILE A 39 -6.08 -6.54 4.20
CA ILE A 39 -5.28 -7.13 3.15
C ILE A 39 -5.43 -8.64 3.24
N TRP A 40 -5.65 -9.30 2.10
CA TRP A 40 -5.72 -10.74 2.06
C TRP A 40 -4.71 -11.30 1.07
N TYR A 41 -4.29 -12.51 1.39
CA TYR A 41 -3.36 -13.29 0.60
C TYR A 41 -3.95 -14.66 0.28
N ARG A 42 -3.69 -15.17 -0.93
CA ARG A 42 -4.00 -16.53 -1.33
C ARG A 42 -2.82 -17.11 -2.11
N TRP A 43 -2.28 -18.23 -1.67
CA TRP A 43 -1.08 -18.83 -2.23
C TRP A 43 -1.12 -20.36 -2.11
N LYS A 44 -0.19 -21.08 -2.79
CA LYS A 44 -0.15 -22.54 -2.78
C LYS A 44 1.04 -23.12 -2.05
N ASN A 45 2.18 -22.43 -2.05
CA ASN A 45 3.41 -22.92 -1.44
C ASN A 45 3.33 -22.84 0.09
N PRO A 46 3.31 -23.98 0.83
CA PRO A 46 3.20 -23.97 2.28
C PRO A 46 4.49 -23.52 3.01
N GLU A 47 5.61 -23.38 2.28
CA GLU A 47 6.88 -22.96 2.86
C GLU A 47 6.99 -21.44 3.05
N ILE A 48 6.05 -20.67 2.48
CA ILE A 48 5.98 -19.22 2.63
C ILE A 48 4.71 -18.82 3.37
N ASP A 49 4.79 -17.74 4.13
CA ASP A 49 3.62 -17.12 4.76
C ASP A 49 3.68 -15.58 4.57
N PRO A 50 3.15 -15.07 3.46
CA PRO A 50 3.20 -13.65 3.15
C PRO A 50 2.44 -12.78 4.15
N SER A 51 1.53 -13.35 4.93
CA SER A 51 0.82 -12.62 5.97
C SER A 51 1.67 -12.32 7.20
N LYS A 52 2.72 -13.13 7.45
CA LYS A 52 3.68 -12.94 8.55
C LYS A 52 4.92 -12.17 8.11
N THR A 53 5.24 -12.19 6.81
CA THR A 53 6.48 -11.59 6.27
C THR A 53 6.26 -10.28 5.53
N MET A 54 5.01 -9.83 5.40
CA MET A 54 4.69 -8.54 4.77
C MET A 54 5.32 -7.37 5.51
N GLU A 55 5.83 -6.40 4.77
CA GLU A 55 6.39 -5.15 5.27
C GLU A 55 5.75 -3.95 4.56
N PHE A 56 5.38 -2.93 5.33
CA PHE A 56 4.90 -1.66 4.79
C PHE A 56 6.06 -0.69 4.61
N VAL A 57 6.52 -0.55 3.38
CA VAL A 57 7.72 0.23 3.02
C VAL A 57 7.58 1.72 3.35
N ASN A 58 6.38 2.27 3.28
CA ASN A 58 6.10 3.68 3.56
C ASN A 58 5.43 3.94 4.90
N HIS A 59 5.64 3.05 5.86
CA HIS A 59 5.15 3.20 7.22
C HIS A 59 5.89 4.34 7.93
N SER A 60 5.16 5.22 8.61
CA SER A 60 5.72 6.42 9.25
C SER A 60 6.13 6.18 10.71
N GLU A 61 5.39 5.35 11.43
CA GLU A 61 5.59 5.11 12.85
C GLU A 61 5.25 3.66 13.21
N SER A 62 6.25 2.89 13.61
CA SER A 62 6.06 1.47 14.01
C SER A 62 5.22 1.31 15.28
N TRP A 63 5.20 2.31 16.16
CA TRP A 63 4.57 2.26 17.49
C TRP A 63 3.04 2.30 17.47
N GLY A 64 2.41 2.72 16.39
CA GLY A 64 0.96 2.88 16.27
C GLY A 64 0.30 1.89 15.32
N SER A 65 1.03 0.92 14.80
CA SER A 65 0.47 -0.04 13.85
C SER A 65 -0.05 -1.28 14.54
N MET A 66 -1.28 -1.60 14.23
CA MET A 66 -1.92 -2.83 14.64
C MET A 66 -2.11 -3.72 13.41
N LEU A 67 -1.55 -4.92 13.47
CA LEU A 67 -1.77 -5.99 12.50
C LEU A 67 -2.50 -7.12 13.22
N THR A 68 -3.74 -7.35 12.82
CA THR A 68 -4.60 -8.37 13.46
C THR A 68 -4.99 -9.39 12.39
N PRO A 69 -4.34 -10.57 12.35
CA PRO A 69 -4.78 -11.66 11.50
C PRO A 69 -6.19 -12.12 11.87
N ALA A 70 -7.00 -12.50 10.88
CA ALA A 70 -8.35 -13.01 11.10
C ALA A 70 -8.35 -14.41 11.75
N SER A 71 -7.25 -15.15 11.61
CA SER A 71 -7.01 -16.45 12.24
C SER A 71 -5.53 -16.59 12.59
N GLU A 72 -5.20 -17.40 13.60
CA GLU A 72 -3.81 -17.65 14.01
C GLU A 72 -2.95 -18.27 12.90
N GLU A 73 -3.57 -19.19 12.14
CA GLU A 73 -2.93 -19.86 11.01
C GLU A 73 -3.74 -19.67 9.73
N PRO A 74 -3.08 -19.69 8.54
CA PRO A 74 -3.75 -19.60 7.26
C PRO A 74 -4.75 -20.74 7.05
N GLN A 75 -5.90 -20.40 6.51
CA GLN A 75 -6.96 -21.36 6.23
C GLN A 75 -6.68 -22.07 4.90
N LYS A 76 -6.84 -23.40 4.89
CA LYS A 76 -6.73 -24.20 3.65
C LYS A 76 -8.06 -24.19 2.91
N LEU A 77 -8.04 -23.73 1.66
CA LEU A 77 -9.21 -23.70 0.79
C LEU A 77 -9.41 -25.04 0.07
N PRO A 78 -10.62 -25.29 -0.49
CA PRO A 78 -10.93 -26.55 -1.19
C PRO A 78 -10.02 -26.83 -2.40
N ASP A 79 -9.47 -25.81 -3.04
CA ASP A 79 -8.53 -25.90 -4.17
C ASP A 79 -7.08 -26.18 -3.73
N GLY A 80 -6.87 -26.37 -2.43
CA GLY A 80 -5.58 -26.63 -1.82
C GLY A 80 -4.73 -25.39 -1.56
N SER A 81 -5.19 -24.21 -1.95
CA SER A 81 -4.50 -22.95 -1.61
C SER A 81 -4.66 -22.58 -0.13
N LEU A 82 -3.71 -21.80 0.37
CA LEU A 82 -3.75 -21.17 1.68
C LEU A 82 -4.33 -19.76 1.55
N TYR A 83 -5.08 -19.33 2.54
CA TYR A 83 -5.75 -18.04 2.58
C TYR A 83 -5.61 -17.40 3.96
N GLN A 84 -5.25 -16.13 4.00
CA GLN A 84 -5.21 -15.34 5.23
C GLN A 84 -5.64 -13.90 4.95
N VAL A 85 -6.37 -13.33 5.91
CA VAL A 85 -6.74 -11.91 5.96
C VAL A 85 -6.07 -11.28 7.15
N VAL A 86 -5.55 -10.08 6.98
CA VAL A 86 -4.99 -9.28 8.07
C VAL A 86 -5.69 -7.92 8.07
N HIS A 87 -6.22 -7.54 9.21
CA HIS A 87 -6.69 -6.18 9.46
C HIS A 87 -5.50 -5.32 9.87
N VAL A 88 -5.31 -4.21 9.17
CA VAL A 88 -4.18 -3.31 9.34
C VAL A 88 -4.69 -1.91 9.67
N GLN A 89 -4.20 -1.38 10.78
CA GLN A 89 -4.38 0.02 11.13
C GLN A 89 -3.00 0.62 11.34
N GLY A 90 -2.71 1.73 10.67
CA GLY A 90 -1.37 2.30 10.76
C GLY A 90 -1.21 3.64 10.07
N LYS A 91 -0.09 4.29 10.37
CA LYS A 91 0.26 5.60 9.84
C LYS A 91 1.21 5.45 8.66
N MET A 92 0.77 5.88 7.50
CA MET A 92 1.57 5.86 6.27
C MET A 92 2.12 7.25 5.96
N SER A 93 3.22 7.29 5.25
CA SER A 93 3.89 8.52 4.84
C SER A 93 4.11 8.54 3.33
N LYS A 94 3.86 9.70 2.73
CA LYS A 94 4.20 9.98 1.34
C LYS A 94 4.42 11.47 1.17
N LYS A 95 5.52 11.89 0.56
CA LYS A 95 5.75 13.29 0.23
C LYS A 95 4.61 13.80 -0.66
N MET A 96 3.93 14.85 -0.18
CA MET A 96 2.82 15.50 -0.85
C MET A 96 3.31 16.77 -1.53
N ASP A 97 2.92 16.97 -2.79
CA ASP A 97 3.21 18.21 -3.51
C ASP A 97 2.12 19.23 -3.19
N LEU A 98 2.52 20.37 -2.62
CA LEU A 98 1.62 21.46 -2.22
C LEU A 98 1.75 22.67 -3.13
N HIS A 99 2.41 22.55 -4.30
CA HIS A 99 2.62 23.67 -5.22
C HIS A 99 1.29 24.31 -5.65
N ASP A 100 0.28 23.49 -5.92
CA ASP A 100 -1.03 23.94 -6.39
C ASP A 100 -2.04 24.19 -5.25
N TYR A 101 -1.55 24.27 -4.01
CA TYR A 101 -2.44 24.56 -2.87
C TYR A 101 -3.20 25.89 -3.09
N PRO A 102 -4.53 25.97 -2.85
CA PRO A 102 -5.42 24.99 -2.21
C PRO A 102 -6.18 24.08 -3.21
N PHE A 103 -5.77 23.99 -4.46
CA PHE A 103 -6.41 23.18 -5.53
C PHE A 103 -5.65 21.88 -5.84
N ASP A 104 -4.82 21.47 -4.90
CA ASP A 104 -3.90 20.34 -5.04
C ASP A 104 -4.63 18.99 -5.14
N LYS A 105 -4.05 18.12 -5.97
CA LYS A 105 -4.41 16.71 -6.07
C LYS A 105 -3.30 15.88 -5.46
N GLN A 106 -3.66 14.91 -4.63
CA GLN A 106 -2.73 14.05 -3.94
C GLN A 106 -3.04 12.58 -4.22
N ILE A 107 -2.09 11.72 -3.95
CA ILE A 107 -2.28 10.26 -3.97
C ILE A 107 -1.88 9.75 -2.59
N LEU A 108 -2.79 9.17 -1.85
CA LEU A 108 -2.47 8.42 -0.64
C LEU A 108 -2.05 7.02 -1.06
N ARG A 109 -0.88 6.58 -0.60
CA ARG A 109 -0.22 5.37 -1.10
C ARG A 109 0.07 4.41 0.04
N ILE A 110 -0.22 3.12 -0.17
CA ILE A 110 0.23 2.03 0.69
C ILE A 110 1.15 1.15 -0.14
N VAL A 111 2.36 0.90 0.34
CA VAL A 111 3.36 0.08 -0.35
C VAL A 111 3.69 -1.12 0.51
N VAL A 112 3.52 -2.31 -0.06
CA VAL A 112 3.76 -3.60 0.60
C VAL A 112 4.82 -4.37 -0.16
N GLU A 113 5.82 -4.89 0.56
CA GLU A 113 6.81 -5.86 0.08
C GLU A 113 6.80 -7.09 0.99
N ASP A 114 7.49 -8.13 0.60
CA ASP A 114 7.78 -9.28 1.46
C ASP A 114 9.22 -9.17 1.97
N ALA A 115 9.40 -9.15 3.30
CA ALA A 115 10.71 -8.98 3.91
C ALA A 115 11.59 -10.25 3.84
N ALA A 116 10.97 -11.43 3.64
CA ALA A 116 11.67 -12.71 3.66
C ALA A 116 12.02 -13.22 2.25
N SER A 117 11.20 -12.88 1.24
CA SER A 117 11.30 -13.47 -0.10
C SER A 117 11.61 -12.41 -1.15
N ASN A 118 12.64 -12.62 -1.95
CA ASN A 118 12.89 -11.79 -3.11
C ASN A 118 11.97 -12.19 -4.30
N ALA A 119 11.96 -11.40 -5.37
CA ALA A 119 11.10 -11.60 -6.54
C ALA A 119 11.35 -12.92 -7.30
N SER A 120 12.49 -13.56 -7.13
CA SER A 120 12.75 -14.89 -7.72
C SER A 120 12.09 -16.03 -6.93
N ALA A 121 11.82 -15.83 -5.65
CA ALA A 121 11.18 -16.81 -4.77
C ALA A 121 9.67 -16.62 -4.69
N MET A 122 9.19 -15.36 -4.67
CA MET A 122 7.78 -15.03 -4.51
C MET A 122 7.39 -13.81 -5.32
N LYS A 123 6.21 -13.85 -5.96
CA LYS A 123 5.63 -12.73 -6.71
C LYS A 123 4.20 -12.47 -6.30
N TYR A 124 3.91 -11.21 -6.04
CA TYR A 124 2.53 -10.77 -5.87
C TYR A 124 1.81 -10.66 -7.21
N VAL A 125 0.56 -11.12 -7.21
CA VAL A 125 -0.38 -10.97 -8.32
C VAL A 125 -1.64 -10.29 -7.76
N VAL A 126 -2.10 -9.24 -8.41
CA VAL A 126 -3.29 -8.50 -7.96
C VAL A 126 -4.54 -9.36 -8.11
N ASP A 127 -5.30 -9.52 -7.04
CA ASP A 127 -6.63 -10.13 -7.02
C ASP A 127 -7.70 -9.04 -7.19
N LYS A 128 -7.90 -8.23 -6.15
CA LYS A 128 -8.96 -7.22 -6.12
C LYS A 128 -8.61 -6.05 -5.22
N VAL A 129 -9.11 -4.86 -5.59
CA VAL A 129 -9.13 -3.69 -4.72
C VAL A 129 -10.55 -3.14 -4.62
N SER A 130 -10.93 -2.69 -3.44
CA SER A 130 -12.18 -1.97 -3.21
C SER A 130 -12.05 -1.07 -1.98
N ALA A 131 -12.97 -0.12 -1.85
CA ALA A 131 -13.09 0.73 -0.68
C ALA A 131 -14.49 0.59 -0.08
N ASN A 132 -14.59 0.92 1.20
CA ASN A 132 -15.86 1.00 1.90
C ASN A 132 -16.75 2.04 1.21
N SER A 133 -18.01 1.68 0.92
CA SER A 133 -18.99 2.59 0.29
C SER A 133 -19.33 3.81 1.17
N GLU A 134 -19.08 3.72 2.47
CA GLU A 134 -19.30 4.81 3.43
C GLU A 134 -18.04 5.64 3.69
N LEU A 135 -16.93 5.34 3.02
CA LEU A 135 -15.67 6.09 3.16
C LEU A 135 -15.92 7.57 2.86
N LYS A 136 -15.51 8.42 3.80
CA LYS A 136 -15.59 9.88 3.68
C LYS A 136 -14.28 10.49 4.15
N LEU A 137 -13.71 11.35 3.32
CA LEU A 137 -12.48 12.08 3.64
C LEU A 137 -12.82 13.54 3.94
N PRO A 138 -12.88 13.97 5.20
CA PRO A 138 -13.20 15.35 5.53
C PRO A 138 -12.25 16.34 4.84
N GLY A 139 -12.82 17.19 3.97
CA GLY A 139 -12.05 18.19 3.21
C GLY A 139 -11.48 17.71 1.88
N PHE A 140 -11.70 16.47 1.51
CA PHE A 140 -11.24 15.90 0.23
C PHE A 140 -12.36 15.09 -0.45
N LEU A 141 -12.30 15.06 -1.77
CA LEU A 141 -12.97 14.06 -2.61
C LEU A 141 -11.94 12.97 -2.89
N TYR A 142 -12.38 11.72 -2.96
CA TYR A 142 -11.52 10.62 -3.38
C TYR A 142 -12.05 9.97 -4.66
N HIS A 143 -11.14 9.36 -5.41
CA HIS A 143 -11.44 8.59 -6.60
C HIS A 143 -11.23 7.09 -6.32
N GLN A 144 -11.62 6.27 -7.28
CA GLN A 144 -11.49 4.82 -7.13
C GLN A 144 -10.03 4.42 -6.86
N PRO A 145 -9.77 3.62 -5.81
CA PRO A 145 -8.43 3.12 -5.54
C PRO A 145 -7.96 2.16 -6.63
N THR A 146 -6.67 2.17 -6.87
CA THR A 146 -6.00 1.22 -7.78
C THR A 146 -4.99 0.39 -7.03
N LEU A 147 -4.83 -0.88 -7.41
CA LEU A 147 -3.85 -1.80 -6.85
C LEU A 147 -2.97 -2.31 -7.99
N THR A 148 -1.66 -2.20 -7.83
CA THR A 148 -0.69 -2.63 -8.85
C THR A 148 0.38 -3.51 -8.22
N ALA A 149 0.80 -4.55 -8.94
CA ALA A 149 1.93 -5.38 -8.56
C ALA A 149 3.10 -5.11 -9.51
N THR A 150 4.27 -4.85 -8.96
CA THR A 150 5.50 -4.54 -9.70
C THR A 150 6.69 -5.22 -9.05
N GLU A 151 7.82 -5.25 -9.74
CA GLU A 151 9.11 -5.61 -9.15
C GLU A 151 9.87 -4.31 -8.85
N TYR A 152 10.49 -4.25 -7.68
CA TYR A 152 11.32 -3.11 -7.26
C TYR A 152 12.71 -3.57 -6.84
N THR A 153 13.73 -2.94 -7.42
CA THR A 153 15.12 -3.25 -7.12
C THR A 153 15.69 -2.19 -6.18
N HIS A 154 16.03 -2.63 -4.96
CA HIS A 154 16.80 -1.80 -4.05
C HIS A 154 18.25 -1.79 -4.50
N GLN A 155 18.83 -0.58 -4.69
CA GLN A 155 20.22 -0.41 -5.15
C GLN A 155 21.24 -0.70 -4.02
N THR A 156 21.01 -1.79 -3.29
CA THR A 156 21.83 -2.23 -2.16
C THR A 156 21.71 -3.73 -1.96
N THR A 157 22.74 -4.34 -1.39
CA THR A 157 22.70 -5.73 -0.89
C THR A 157 22.28 -5.82 0.58
N PHE A 158 21.92 -4.69 1.19
CA PHE A 158 21.66 -4.58 2.63
C PHE A 158 22.84 -5.07 3.50
N GLY A 159 24.06 -5.09 2.94
CA GLY A 159 25.26 -5.56 3.64
C GLY A 159 25.39 -7.09 3.71
N ASP A 160 24.55 -7.86 3.00
CA ASP A 160 24.68 -9.31 2.93
C ASP A 160 25.91 -9.70 2.10
N PRO A 161 26.97 -10.29 2.73
CA PRO A 161 28.19 -10.67 2.02
C PRO A 161 27.99 -11.83 1.03
N ARG A 162 26.86 -12.53 1.11
CA ARG A 162 26.50 -13.63 0.20
C ARG A 162 25.90 -13.12 -1.11
N SER A 163 25.37 -11.88 -1.08
CA SER A 163 24.72 -11.26 -2.25
C SER A 163 25.73 -10.35 -2.97
N GLN A 164 25.91 -10.59 -4.28
CA GLN A 164 26.79 -9.75 -5.13
C GLN A 164 26.00 -8.73 -5.95
N THR A 165 24.68 -8.78 -5.91
CA THR A 165 23.79 -7.95 -6.73
C THR A 165 22.71 -7.29 -5.87
N ALA A 166 22.17 -6.18 -6.39
CA ALA A 166 21.03 -5.51 -5.82
C ALA A 166 19.82 -6.46 -5.68
N SER A 167 19.09 -6.33 -4.57
CA SER A 167 17.96 -7.21 -4.27
C SER A 167 16.68 -6.68 -4.91
N THR A 168 15.98 -7.53 -5.65
CA THR A 168 14.68 -7.23 -6.28
C THR A 168 13.58 -7.93 -5.51
N TYR A 169 12.56 -7.17 -5.13
CA TYR A 169 11.39 -7.67 -4.40
C TYR A 169 10.11 -7.47 -5.19
N SER A 170 9.14 -8.34 -4.98
CA SER A 170 7.80 -8.11 -5.48
C SER A 170 7.08 -7.11 -4.59
N ARG A 171 6.52 -6.07 -5.20
CA ARG A 171 5.88 -4.94 -4.52
C ARG A 171 4.44 -4.81 -4.95
N VAL A 172 3.56 -4.59 -3.99
CA VAL A 172 2.17 -4.18 -4.21
C VAL A 172 1.99 -2.75 -3.76
N THR A 173 1.34 -1.96 -4.60
CA THR A 173 1.06 -0.56 -4.31
C THR A 173 -0.43 -0.29 -4.47
N LEU A 174 -1.07 0.16 -3.40
CA LEU A 174 -2.40 0.76 -3.45
C LEU A 174 -2.25 2.26 -3.57
N ASP A 175 -2.90 2.86 -4.55
CA ASP A 175 -3.01 4.30 -4.76
C ASP A 175 -4.46 4.74 -4.63
N LEU A 176 -4.72 5.68 -3.71
CA LEU A 176 -5.99 6.36 -3.55
C LEU A 176 -5.83 7.82 -3.97
N PRO A 177 -6.28 8.23 -5.16
CA PRO A 177 -6.26 9.62 -5.58
C PRO A 177 -7.28 10.44 -4.77
N ILE A 178 -6.85 11.59 -4.27
CA ILE A 178 -7.69 12.55 -3.55
C ILE A 178 -7.51 13.95 -4.10
N GLU A 179 -8.54 14.77 -4.03
CA GLU A 179 -8.50 16.18 -4.41
C GLU A 179 -9.33 17.06 -3.50
N ARG A 180 -8.97 18.34 -3.40
CA ARG A 180 -9.78 19.31 -2.66
C ARG A 180 -10.97 19.77 -3.49
N PRO A 181 -12.18 19.84 -2.92
CA PRO A 181 -13.32 20.46 -3.58
C PRO A 181 -13.03 21.94 -3.87
N HIS A 182 -13.07 22.35 -5.12
CA HIS A 182 -12.77 23.73 -5.55
C HIS A 182 -13.58 24.77 -4.81
N VAL A 183 -14.86 24.52 -4.57
CA VAL A 183 -15.75 25.45 -3.85
C VAL A 183 -15.28 25.67 -2.42
N ASN A 184 -14.93 24.60 -1.69
CA ASN A 184 -14.44 24.70 -0.31
C ASN A 184 -13.08 25.42 -0.23
N ALA A 185 -12.20 25.20 -1.20
CA ALA A 185 -10.90 25.84 -1.29
C ALA A 185 -11.06 27.34 -1.54
N PHE A 186 -11.94 27.75 -2.46
CA PHE A 186 -12.25 29.15 -2.75
C PHE A 186 -12.88 29.85 -1.55
N MET A 187 -13.93 29.28 -0.98
CA MET A 187 -14.68 29.90 0.14
C MET A 187 -13.83 30.08 1.40
N LYS A 188 -12.95 29.14 1.72
CA LYS A 188 -12.15 29.20 2.94
C LYS A 188 -10.88 30.04 2.83
N ASN A 189 -10.26 30.07 1.65
CA ASN A 189 -8.93 30.68 1.49
C ASN A 189 -8.94 31.98 0.68
N ILE A 190 -9.78 32.09 -0.35
CA ILE A 190 -9.76 33.22 -1.29
C ILE A 190 -10.82 34.27 -0.91
N LEU A 191 -12.04 33.82 -0.61
CA LEU A 191 -13.14 34.74 -0.29
C LEU A 191 -12.86 35.69 0.87
N PRO A 192 -12.29 35.29 2.02
CA PRO A 192 -11.97 36.21 3.11
C PRO A 192 -10.97 37.29 2.72
N ILE A 193 -9.96 36.92 1.90
CA ILE A 193 -8.98 37.90 1.42
C ILE A 193 -9.63 38.89 0.47
N PHE A 194 -10.49 38.43 -0.42
CA PHE A 194 -11.22 39.26 -1.36
C PHE A 194 -12.16 40.25 -0.65
N LEU A 195 -12.89 39.77 0.36
CA LEU A 195 -13.74 40.62 1.19
C LEU A 195 -12.94 41.67 1.98
N ALA A 196 -11.78 41.30 2.54
CA ALA A 196 -10.90 42.23 3.24
C ALA A 196 -10.41 43.37 2.34
N VAL A 197 -10.08 43.06 1.07
CA VAL A 197 -9.62 44.05 0.07
C VAL A 197 -10.75 44.99 -0.36
N ILE A 198 -12.01 44.53 -0.44
CA ILE A 198 -13.15 45.38 -0.80
C ILE A 198 -13.58 46.31 0.35
N CYS A 199 -13.36 45.89 1.60
CA CYS A 199 -13.77 46.66 2.78
C CYS A 199 -12.72 47.69 3.22
N CYS A 200 -11.54 47.76 2.57
CA CYS A 200 -10.51 48.76 2.80
C CYS A 200 -10.58 49.85 1.74
#